data_e31ba0b931ead558019a9e81776342fc
#
_entry.id   e31ba0b931ead558019a9e81776342fc
#
_cell.length_a   1.000
_cell.length_b   1.000
_cell.length_c   1.000
_cell.angle_alpha   90.00
_cell.angle_beta   90.00
_cell.angle_gamma   90.00
#
_symmetry.space_group_name_H-M   'P 1'
#
loop_
_entity.id
_entity.type
_entity.pdbx_description
1 polymer ?
#
loop_
_entity_poly.entity_id
_entity_poly.type
_entity_poly.pdbx_seq_one_letter_code
_entity_poly.pdbx_strand_id
1 'polypeptide(L)'
;MFTVSFTETEVFKTFFYAGEMKLLYFLMLLMALDVITGLAKAIKNRKLGSRKSMFGYARKMLIFCIVILANMIDQILNANSGIVMVTIFFYIANEGLSIVENCAEMGVLIPKQIAEKLAVIGNDEHKSIIHELKEEMSDTTKRR
;
A
#
# COMPACT_ATOMS: atom_id res chain seq x y z
N MET A 1 2.36 2.19 -36.26
CA MET A 1 3.39 1.66 -35.37
C MET A 1 2.72 1.36 -34.03
N PHE A 2 2.44 0.10 -33.76
CA PHE A 2 1.80 -0.30 -32.49
C PHE A 2 2.88 -0.32 -31.41
N THR A 3 2.98 0.77 -30.64
CA THR A 3 3.73 0.76 -29.38
C THR A 3 2.89 0.01 -28.34
N VAL A 4 3.06 -1.30 -28.27
CA VAL A 4 2.53 -2.05 -27.12
C VAL A 4 3.24 -1.51 -25.88
N SER A 5 2.50 -0.86 -25.00
CA SER A 5 3.06 -0.40 -23.74
C SER A 5 3.62 -1.60 -22.98
N PHE A 6 4.78 -1.49 -22.38
CA PHE A 6 5.41 -2.57 -21.59
C PHE A 6 4.45 -3.14 -20.54
N THR A 7 3.59 -2.29 -19.97
CA THR A 7 2.58 -2.66 -18.97
C THR A 7 1.42 -3.47 -19.53
N GLU A 8 1.24 -3.50 -20.85
CA GLU A 8 0.20 -4.26 -21.55
C GLU A 8 0.69 -5.67 -21.96
N THR A 9 1.97 -5.96 -21.80
CA THR A 9 2.51 -7.28 -22.15
C THR A 9 2.00 -8.34 -21.18
N GLU A 10 1.70 -9.54 -21.72
CA GLU A 10 1.28 -10.69 -20.90
C GLU A 10 2.33 -11.03 -19.82
N VAL A 11 3.60 -10.83 -20.12
CA VAL A 11 4.70 -11.04 -19.16
C VAL A 11 4.57 -10.11 -17.98
N PHE A 12 4.31 -8.82 -18.20
CA PHE A 12 4.12 -7.84 -17.11
C PHE A 12 2.91 -8.20 -16.25
N LYS A 13 1.77 -8.53 -16.87
CA LYS A 13 0.55 -8.91 -16.17
C LYS A 13 0.77 -10.18 -15.33
N THR A 14 1.45 -11.18 -15.89
CA THR A 14 1.70 -12.44 -15.20
C THR A 14 2.59 -12.27 -13.96
N PHE A 15 3.70 -11.54 -14.07
CA PHE A 15 4.68 -11.49 -12.99
C PHE A 15 4.49 -10.31 -12.04
N PHE A 16 4.02 -9.17 -12.54
CA PHE A 16 3.99 -7.95 -11.73
C PHE A 16 2.59 -7.58 -11.26
N TYR A 17 1.63 -7.46 -12.19
CA TYR A 17 0.30 -7.02 -11.83
C TYR A 17 -0.74 -7.32 -12.91
N ALA A 18 -1.70 -8.19 -12.61
CA ALA A 18 -2.81 -8.56 -13.51
C ALA A 18 -4.10 -7.76 -13.28
N GLY A 19 -4.16 -6.94 -12.22
CA GLY A 19 -5.35 -6.16 -11.87
C GLY A 19 -5.51 -4.87 -12.68
N GLU A 20 -6.37 -3.99 -12.20
CA GLU A 20 -6.65 -2.71 -12.87
C GLU A 20 -5.48 -1.73 -12.72
N MET A 21 -4.81 -1.41 -13.82
CA MET A 21 -3.61 -0.53 -13.83
C MET A 21 -3.84 0.83 -13.17
N LYS A 22 -5.08 1.35 -13.21
CA LYS A 22 -5.42 2.62 -12.56
C LYS A 22 -5.15 2.59 -11.05
N LEU A 23 -5.49 1.49 -10.38
CA LEU A 23 -5.26 1.34 -8.94
C LEU A 23 -3.77 1.34 -8.60
N LEU A 24 -2.96 0.67 -9.43
CA LEU A 24 -1.51 0.69 -9.26
C LEU A 24 -0.94 2.09 -9.44
N TYR A 25 -1.40 2.84 -10.46
CA TYR A 25 -0.99 4.23 -10.65
C TYR A 25 -1.41 5.14 -9.49
N PHE A 26 -2.61 4.96 -8.92
CA PHE A 26 -3.02 5.69 -7.72
C PHE A 26 -2.12 5.38 -6.54
N LEU A 27 -1.81 4.12 -6.30
CA LEU A 27 -0.88 3.73 -5.25
C LEU A 27 0.49 4.38 -5.44
N MET A 28 1.06 4.32 -6.65
CA MET A 28 2.35 4.94 -6.96
C MET A 28 2.32 6.45 -6.73
N LEU A 29 1.24 7.13 -7.14
CA LEU A 29 1.07 8.56 -6.92
C LEU A 29 1.02 8.90 -5.43
N LEU A 30 0.23 8.16 -4.65
CA LEU A 30 0.16 8.37 -3.20
C LEU A 30 1.50 8.10 -2.50
N MET A 31 2.22 7.06 -2.90
CA MET A 31 3.57 6.81 -2.39
C MET A 31 4.53 7.96 -2.68
N ALA A 32 4.46 8.56 -3.88
CA ALA A 32 5.26 9.73 -4.24
C ALA A 32 4.88 10.94 -3.39
N LEU A 33 3.58 11.20 -3.22
CA LEU A 33 3.07 12.30 -2.37
C LEU A 33 3.46 12.11 -0.90
N ASP A 34 3.42 10.89 -0.38
CA ASP A 34 3.84 10.62 0.99
C ASP A 34 5.35 10.85 1.18
N VAL A 35 6.17 10.48 0.20
CA VAL A 35 7.61 10.82 0.21
C VAL A 35 7.81 12.33 0.25
N ILE A 36 7.09 13.10 -0.59
CA ILE A 36 7.21 14.55 -0.65
C ILE A 36 6.77 15.19 0.68
N THR A 37 5.63 14.79 1.22
CA THR A 37 5.11 15.34 2.50
C THR A 37 6.00 14.93 3.67
N GLY A 38 6.50 13.70 3.69
CA GLY A 38 7.44 13.22 4.70
C GLY A 38 8.79 13.95 4.64
N LEU A 39 9.28 14.26 3.45
CA LEU A 39 10.49 15.05 3.26
C LEU A 39 10.30 16.49 3.75
N ALA A 40 9.19 17.13 3.38
CA ALA A 40 8.84 18.48 3.84
C ALA A 40 8.78 18.55 5.38
N LYS A 41 8.15 17.57 6.02
CA LYS A 41 8.12 17.42 7.49
C LYS A 41 9.53 17.23 8.07
N ALA A 42 10.37 16.40 7.45
CA ALA A 42 11.74 16.17 7.91
C ALA A 42 12.61 17.43 7.81
N ILE A 43 12.42 18.25 6.78
CA ILE A 43 13.08 19.56 6.60
C ILE A 43 12.63 20.51 7.73
N LYS A 44 11.32 20.64 7.96
CA LYS A 44 10.76 21.48 9.02
C LYS A 44 11.32 21.11 10.39
N ASN A 45 11.41 19.82 10.68
CA ASN A 45 11.88 19.31 11.97
C ASN A 45 13.42 19.18 12.06
N ARG A 46 14.18 19.60 11.05
CA ARG A 46 15.65 19.49 10.95
C ARG A 46 16.17 18.06 11.19
N LYS A 47 15.39 17.03 10.76
CA LYS A 47 15.70 15.61 10.93
C LYS A 47 15.97 14.89 9.61
N LEU A 48 16.47 15.61 8.61
CA LEU A 48 16.92 15.05 7.33
C LEU A 48 18.06 14.06 7.58
N GLY A 49 17.98 12.87 6.97
CA GLY A 49 19.03 11.86 7.05
C GLY A 49 19.00 10.98 8.30
N SER A 50 17.94 11.02 9.09
CA SER A 50 17.79 10.09 10.21
C SER A 50 17.56 8.65 9.72
N ARG A 51 18.05 7.65 10.49
CA ARG A 51 17.77 6.22 10.22
C ARG A 51 16.27 5.96 10.02
N LYS A 52 15.40 6.68 10.74
CA LYS A 52 13.95 6.58 10.63
C LYS A 52 13.43 6.97 9.24
N SER A 53 14.04 7.96 8.60
CA SER A 53 13.71 8.37 7.23
C SER A 53 14.11 7.29 6.21
N MET A 54 15.31 6.69 6.35
CA MET A 54 15.75 5.60 5.47
C MET A 54 14.85 4.36 5.57
N PHE A 55 14.41 3.99 6.77
CA PHE A 55 13.46 2.89 6.96
C PHE A 55 12.10 3.18 6.30
N GLY A 56 11.66 4.43 6.26
CA GLY A 56 10.45 4.84 5.54
C GLY A 56 10.54 4.55 4.04
N TYR A 57 11.66 4.88 3.41
CA TYR A 57 11.88 4.60 1.98
C TYR A 57 12.02 3.10 1.69
N ALA A 58 12.75 2.36 2.55
CA ALA A 58 12.86 0.91 2.43
C ALA A 58 11.49 0.22 2.51
N ARG A 59 10.61 0.67 3.43
CA ARG A 59 9.24 0.17 3.54
C ARG A 59 8.46 0.32 2.24
N LYS A 60 8.61 1.44 1.53
CA LYS A 60 7.91 1.68 0.26
C LYS A 60 8.37 0.72 -0.84
N MET A 61 9.65 0.37 -0.88
CA MET A 61 10.13 -0.69 -1.79
C MET A 61 9.54 -2.05 -1.44
N LEU A 62 9.37 -2.36 -0.16
CA LEU A 62 8.74 -3.61 0.27
C LEU A 62 7.25 -3.69 -0.09
N ILE A 63 6.54 -2.57 -0.18
CA ILE A 63 5.15 -2.53 -0.65
C ILE A 63 5.05 -3.12 -2.06
N PHE A 64 5.94 -2.78 -2.97
CA PHE A 64 5.95 -3.37 -4.31
C PHE A 64 6.18 -4.88 -4.27
N CYS A 65 7.07 -5.35 -3.40
CA CYS A 65 7.29 -6.79 -3.22
C CYS A 65 6.01 -7.50 -2.76
N ILE A 66 5.27 -6.90 -1.84
CA ILE A 66 3.99 -7.46 -1.35
C ILE A 66 2.92 -7.44 -2.44
N VAL A 67 2.84 -6.38 -3.25
CA VAL A 67 1.90 -6.32 -4.39
C VAL A 67 2.22 -7.41 -5.41
N ILE A 68 3.50 -7.63 -5.74
CA ILE A 68 3.93 -8.70 -6.64
C ILE A 68 3.57 -10.07 -6.05
N LEU A 69 3.85 -10.28 -4.75
CA LEU A 69 3.50 -11.52 -4.06
C LEU A 69 1.98 -11.77 -4.08
N ALA A 70 1.17 -10.75 -3.78
CA ALA A 70 -0.28 -10.84 -3.83
C ALA A 70 -0.77 -11.20 -5.25
N ASN A 71 -0.16 -10.63 -6.30
CA ASN A 71 -0.47 -10.97 -7.68
C ASN A 71 -0.13 -12.44 -8.00
N MET A 72 0.99 -12.96 -7.51
CA MET A 72 1.36 -14.37 -7.71
C MET A 72 0.37 -15.30 -7.00
N ILE A 73 -0.02 -14.97 -5.77
CA ILE A 73 -1.01 -15.74 -5.00
C ILE A 73 -2.37 -15.73 -5.74
N ASP A 74 -2.80 -14.57 -6.23
CA ASP A 74 -4.03 -14.42 -7.00
C ASP A 74 -4.06 -15.37 -8.22
N GLN A 75 -2.97 -15.46 -8.94
CA GLN A 75 -2.86 -16.34 -10.10
C GLN A 75 -2.87 -17.82 -9.71
N ILE A 76 -2.18 -18.21 -8.65
CA ILE A 76 -2.15 -19.59 -8.15
C ILE A 76 -3.56 -20.02 -7.72
N LEU A 77 -4.30 -19.15 -7.06
CA LEU A 77 -5.63 -19.44 -6.53
C LEU A 77 -6.75 -19.15 -7.52
N ASN A 78 -6.46 -18.56 -8.69
CA ASN A 78 -7.44 -18.08 -9.66
C ASN A 78 -8.49 -17.16 -9.04
N ALA A 79 -8.06 -16.25 -8.15
CA ALA A 79 -8.93 -15.36 -7.37
C ALA A 79 -9.38 -14.10 -8.14
N ASN A 80 -9.26 -14.08 -9.48
CA ASN A 80 -9.70 -12.99 -10.35
C ASN A 80 -9.23 -11.58 -9.90
N SER A 81 -7.98 -11.45 -9.51
CA SER A 81 -7.36 -10.24 -9.01
C SER A 81 -7.92 -9.72 -7.66
N GLY A 82 -8.71 -10.52 -6.95
CA GLY A 82 -9.33 -10.12 -5.69
C GLY A 82 -8.30 -9.82 -4.60
N ILE A 83 -7.32 -10.70 -4.42
CA ILE A 83 -6.28 -10.58 -3.39
C ILE A 83 -5.39 -9.37 -3.66
N VAL A 84 -4.95 -9.19 -4.89
CA VAL A 84 -4.10 -8.05 -5.25
C VAL A 84 -4.85 -6.72 -5.15
N MET A 85 -6.14 -6.68 -5.50
CA MET A 85 -6.97 -5.48 -5.35
C MET A 85 -7.09 -5.07 -3.89
N VAL A 86 -7.46 -6.00 -3.01
CA VAL A 86 -7.56 -5.76 -1.56
C VAL A 86 -6.22 -5.27 -1.00
N THR A 87 -5.12 -5.89 -1.41
CA THR A 87 -3.77 -5.48 -1.01
C THR A 87 -3.46 -4.04 -1.42
N ILE A 88 -3.80 -3.65 -2.65
CA ILE A 88 -3.59 -2.28 -3.14
C ILE A 88 -4.47 -1.28 -2.40
N PHE A 89 -5.75 -1.57 -2.17
CA PHE A 89 -6.65 -0.70 -1.39
C PHE A 89 -6.13 -0.48 0.02
N PHE A 90 -5.63 -1.52 0.67
CA PHE A 90 -4.99 -1.41 1.99
C PHE A 90 -3.81 -0.43 1.96
N TYR A 91 -2.93 -0.53 0.98
CA TYR A 91 -1.78 0.38 0.88
C TYR A 91 -2.20 1.80 0.45
N ILE A 92 -3.20 1.97 -0.41
CA ILE A 92 -3.77 3.29 -0.75
C ILE A 92 -4.26 3.99 0.52
N ALA A 93 -4.99 3.29 1.40
CA ALA A 93 -5.46 3.84 2.67
C ALA A 93 -4.29 4.21 3.59
N ASN A 94 -3.30 3.34 3.73
CA ASN A 94 -2.13 3.60 4.56
C ASN A 94 -1.29 4.78 4.08
N GLU A 95 -1.02 4.88 2.77
CA GLU A 95 -0.29 6.01 2.20
C GLU A 95 -1.08 7.32 2.35
N GLY A 96 -2.41 7.25 2.14
CA GLY A 96 -3.31 8.40 2.35
C GLY A 96 -3.29 8.89 3.81
N LEU A 97 -3.36 7.98 4.78
CA LEU A 97 -3.26 8.34 6.20
C LEU A 97 -1.90 8.94 6.54
N SER A 98 -0.82 8.38 6.03
CA SER A 98 0.53 8.92 6.23
C SER A 98 0.67 10.35 5.69
N ILE A 99 0.12 10.64 4.50
CA ILE A 99 0.09 11.99 3.93
C ILE A 99 -0.69 12.94 4.85
N VAL A 100 -1.87 12.52 5.33
CA VAL A 100 -2.69 13.31 6.26
C VAL A 100 -1.92 13.62 7.54
N GLU A 101 -1.27 12.63 8.14
CA GLU A 101 -0.46 12.80 9.34
C GLU A 101 0.71 13.77 9.10
N ASN A 102 1.44 13.60 8.01
CA ASN A 102 2.54 14.48 7.65
C ASN A 102 2.08 15.94 7.48
N CYS A 103 0.95 16.15 6.79
CA CYS A 103 0.35 17.46 6.58
C CYS A 103 -0.13 18.08 7.91
N ALA A 104 -0.79 17.30 8.77
CA ALA A 104 -1.27 17.74 10.07
C ALA A 104 -0.11 18.18 10.98
N GLU A 105 0.99 17.44 11.03
CA GLU A 105 2.19 17.82 11.78
C GLU A 105 2.86 19.09 11.22
N MET A 106 2.65 19.38 9.94
CA MET A 106 3.10 20.64 9.34
C MET A 106 2.18 21.83 9.61
N GLY A 107 1.03 21.59 10.25
CA GLY A 107 0.04 22.61 10.59
C GLY A 107 -1.00 22.86 9.51
N VAL A 108 -1.08 21.98 8.50
CA VAL A 108 -2.15 22.03 7.49
C VAL A 108 -3.44 21.50 8.09
N LEU A 109 -4.52 22.29 7.96
CA LEU A 109 -5.84 21.89 8.42
C LEU A 109 -6.40 20.80 7.49
N ILE A 110 -6.68 19.63 8.05
CA ILE A 110 -7.24 18.49 7.32
C ILE A 110 -8.74 18.41 7.61
N PRO A 111 -9.60 18.37 6.57
CA PRO A 111 -11.01 18.09 6.76
C PRO A 111 -11.21 16.73 7.44
N LYS A 112 -11.99 16.70 8.53
CA LYS A 112 -12.22 15.46 9.32
C LYS A 112 -12.74 14.32 8.48
N GLN A 113 -13.58 14.60 7.48
CA GLN A 113 -14.16 13.61 6.59
C GLN A 113 -13.11 12.82 5.79
N ILE A 114 -11.99 13.45 5.42
CA ILE A 114 -10.89 12.76 4.70
C ILE A 114 -10.22 11.76 5.64
N ALA A 115 -9.84 12.20 6.83
CA ALA A 115 -9.19 11.33 7.81
C ALA A 115 -10.09 10.17 8.24
N GLU A 116 -11.38 10.43 8.48
CA GLU A 116 -12.37 9.40 8.85
C GLU A 116 -12.55 8.36 7.76
N LYS A 117 -12.68 8.78 6.50
CA LYS A 117 -12.87 7.84 5.37
C LYS A 117 -11.63 6.97 5.13
N LEU A 118 -10.44 7.54 5.21
CA LEU A 118 -9.19 6.77 5.11
C LEU A 118 -9.04 5.78 6.28
N ALA A 119 -9.40 6.19 7.49
CA ALA A 119 -9.35 5.31 8.66
C ALA A 119 -10.33 4.14 8.55
N VAL A 120 -11.53 4.34 7.97
CA VAL A 120 -12.49 3.26 7.72
C VAL A 120 -11.90 2.25 6.74
N ILE A 121 -11.37 2.71 5.61
CA ILE A 121 -10.74 1.83 4.60
C ILE A 121 -9.60 1.01 5.22
N GLY A 122 -8.73 1.65 6.02
CA GLY A 122 -7.61 0.98 6.67
C GLY A 122 -8.01 0.03 7.80
N ASN A 123 -9.05 0.34 8.57
CA ASN A 123 -9.46 -0.46 9.74
C ASN A 123 -10.26 -1.72 9.37
N ASP A 124 -11.13 -1.63 8.39
CA ASP A 124 -11.97 -2.78 8.01
C ASP A 124 -11.10 -3.90 7.42
N GLU A 125 -10.14 -3.57 6.57
CA GLU A 125 -9.22 -4.56 6.00
C GLU A 125 -8.19 -5.07 7.02
N HIS A 126 -7.68 -4.20 7.89
CA HIS A 126 -6.70 -4.61 8.90
C HIS A 126 -7.31 -5.56 9.94
N LYS A 127 -8.58 -5.37 10.31
CA LYS A 127 -9.30 -6.27 11.21
C LYS A 127 -9.58 -7.63 10.57
N SER A 128 -9.97 -7.67 9.29
CA SER A 128 -10.23 -8.93 8.59
C SER A 128 -8.96 -9.76 8.45
N ILE A 129 -7.85 -9.18 8.02
CA ILE A 129 -6.56 -9.87 7.86
C ILE A 129 -6.02 -10.38 9.22
N ILE A 130 -6.09 -9.56 10.27
CA ILE A 130 -5.63 -9.97 11.61
C ILE A 130 -6.51 -11.09 12.16
N HIS A 131 -7.82 -11.06 11.91
CA HIS A 131 -8.73 -12.12 12.36
C HIS A 131 -8.42 -13.44 11.66
N GLU A 132 -8.25 -13.43 10.36
CA GLU A 132 -7.87 -14.62 9.57
C GLU A 132 -6.52 -15.19 9.99
N LEU A 133 -5.49 -14.34 10.14
CA LEU A 133 -4.17 -14.79 10.58
C LEU A 133 -4.19 -15.38 12.01
N LYS A 134 -5.01 -14.83 12.92
CA LYS A 134 -5.18 -15.37 14.26
C LYS A 134 -5.90 -16.73 14.27
N GLU A 135 -6.90 -16.91 13.42
CA GLU A 135 -7.60 -18.17 13.27
C GLU A 135 -6.67 -19.25 12.72
N GLU A 136 -5.89 -18.97 11.67
CA GLU A 136 -4.92 -19.90 11.10
C GLU A 136 -3.83 -20.29 12.11
N MET A 137 -3.29 -19.34 12.85
CA MET A 137 -2.30 -19.62 13.91
C MET A 137 -2.87 -20.45 15.04
N SER A 138 -4.13 -20.21 15.41
CA SER A 138 -4.85 -20.97 16.45
C SER A 138 -5.09 -22.42 16.02
N ASP A 139 -5.46 -22.64 14.76
CA ASP A 139 -5.72 -23.99 14.21
C ASP A 139 -4.42 -24.81 14.06
N THR A 140 -3.33 -24.16 13.71
CA THR A 140 -2.00 -24.77 13.60
C THR A 140 -1.47 -25.22 14.98
N THR A 141 -1.82 -24.47 16.05
CA THR A 141 -1.41 -24.82 17.44
C THR A 141 -2.23 -25.99 18.00
N LYS A 142 -3.48 -26.17 17.57
CA LYS A 142 -4.34 -27.29 17.99
C LYS A 142 -3.99 -28.63 17.30
N ARG A 143 -3.29 -28.58 16.16
CA ARG A 143 -2.89 -29.79 15.40
C ARG A 143 -1.52 -30.37 15.79
N ARG A 144 -0.85 -29.78 16.74
CA ARG A 144 0.39 -30.30 17.37
C ARG A 144 0.10 -30.84 18.74
#